data_571c85ea3d4e71a47df9e0f2a46235d8
#
_entry.id   571c85ea3d4e71a47df9e0f2a46235d8
#
_cell.length_a   1.000
_cell.length_b   1.000
_cell.length_c   1.000
_cell.angle_alpha   90.00
_cell.angle_beta   90.00
_cell.angle_gamma   90.00
#
_symmetry.space_group_name_H-M   'P 1'
#
loop_
_entity.id
_entity.type
_entity.pdbx_description
1 polymer ?
#
loop_
_entity_poly.entity_id
_entity_poly.type
_entity_poly.pdbx_seq_one_letter_code
_entity_poly.pdbx_strand_id
1 'polypeptide(L)'
;DVKAKYDISSIRSISHTGAKCPVDVKREMIEWFGPVFLDAYGASEVGTTCMITSEDWLRNPGSVGKAVPPFTARILDNDNNDLPANTEGKLYFEDATGRGVIYHNDPEKSAAAHIAPGVFTLGEIAYMNEEGFVFITDRFSDMVVSGGVNLYPAEPEQVLIHHPAVLDVA
;
A
#
# COMPACT_ATOMS: atom_id res chain seq x y z
N ASP A 1 -29.11 -11.88 9.19
CA ASP A 1 -28.25 -10.72 8.91
C ASP A 1 -27.61 -10.26 10.23
N VAL A 2 -26.30 -10.33 10.33
CA VAL A 2 -25.55 -9.95 11.54
C VAL A 2 -25.54 -8.42 11.69
N LYS A 3 -25.54 -7.69 10.57
CA LYS A 3 -25.46 -6.22 10.55
C LYS A 3 -26.60 -5.55 11.36
N ALA A 4 -27.80 -6.11 11.27
CA ALA A 4 -28.98 -5.57 11.97
C ALA A 4 -28.98 -5.83 13.50
N LYS A 5 -28.04 -6.62 14.03
CA LYS A 5 -27.97 -6.97 15.46
C LYS A 5 -27.19 -5.98 16.31
N TYR A 6 -26.42 -5.11 15.70
CA TYR A 6 -25.51 -4.20 16.40
C TYR A 6 -25.81 -2.75 16.08
N ASP A 7 -25.88 -1.93 17.13
CA ASP A 7 -25.89 -0.48 17.00
C ASP A 7 -24.45 0.03 16.82
N ILE A 8 -24.15 0.49 15.63
CA ILE A 8 -22.83 1.03 15.25
C ILE A 8 -22.80 2.56 15.20
N SER A 9 -23.88 3.23 15.60
CA SER A 9 -24.05 4.69 15.47
C SER A 9 -23.02 5.52 16.27
N SER A 10 -22.38 4.90 17.27
CA SER A 10 -21.33 5.54 18.07
C SER A 10 -19.93 5.50 17.43
N ILE A 11 -19.71 4.68 16.38
CA ILE A 11 -18.42 4.58 15.72
C ILE A 11 -18.12 5.89 14.97
N ARG A 12 -16.93 6.44 15.20
CA ARG A 12 -16.47 7.70 14.59
C ARG A 12 -15.31 7.52 13.63
N SER A 13 -14.50 6.49 13.86
CA SER A 13 -13.36 6.17 13.01
C SER A 13 -13.03 4.69 13.11
N ILE A 14 -12.65 4.09 11.99
CA ILE A 14 -12.09 2.75 11.88
C ILE A 14 -10.75 2.88 11.16
N SER A 15 -9.66 2.51 11.83
CA SER A 15 -8.34 2.47 11.21
C SER A 15 -8.08 1.08 10.63
N HIS A 16 -7.61 1.04 9.38
CA HIS A 16 -7.19 -0.19 8.72
C HIS A 16 -5.74 -0.04 8.26
N THR A 17 -4.90 -1.02 8.59
CA THR A 17 -3.48 -1.05 8.22
C THR A 17 -2.94 -2.47 8.29
N GLY A 18 -1.74 -2.70 7.74
CA GLY A 18 -0.96 -3.93 7.89
C GLY A 18 -1.19 -4.99 6.80
N ALA A 19 -2.35 -4.99 6.13
CA ALA A 19 -2.63 -5.92 5.04
C ALA A 19 -3.50 -5.26 3.96
N LYS A 20 -3.50 -5.85 2.76
CA LYS A 20 -4.41 -5.42 1.68
C LYS A 20 -5.82 -5.93 1.99
N CYS A 21 -6.80 -5.04 1.94
CA CYS A 21 -8.21 -5.41 2.03
C CYS A 21 -8.77 -5.60 0.62
N PRO A 22 -9.48 -6.72 0.31
CA PRO A 22 -10.17 -6.89 -0.95
C PRO A 22 -11.13 -5.73 -1.22
N VAL A 23 -11.19 -5.31 -2.49
CA VAL A 23 -11.94 -4.09 -2.88
C VAL A 23 -13.43 -4.20 -2.59
N ASP A 24 -14.03 -5.36 -2.84
CA ASP A 24 -15.43 -5.66 -2.56
C ASP A 24 -15.73 -5.64 -1.06
N VAL A 25 -14.90 -6.31 -0.25
CA VAL A 25 -15.02 -6.32 1.22
C VAL A 25 -14.93 -4.91 1.78
N LYS A 26 -13.96 -4.12 1.33
CA LYS A 26 -13.81 -2.74 1.78
C LYS A 26 -15.01 -1.88 1.42
N ARG A 27 -15.57 -2.05 0.21
CA ARG A 27 -16.78 -1.35 -0.23
C ARG A 27 -17.97 -1.70 0.66
N GLU A 28 -18.19 -3.00 0.92
CA GLU A 28 -19.26 -3.45 1.82
C GLU A 28 -19.10 -2.91 3.25
N MET A 29 -17.87 -2.83 3.74
CA MET A 29 -17.59 -2.25 5.05
C MET A 29 -17.94 -0.76 5.10
N ILE A 30 -17.57 0.00 4.06
CA ILE A 30 -17.91 1.42 3.99
C ILE A 30 -19.44 1.61 3.86
N GLU A 31 -20.14 0.76 3.09
CA GLU A 31 -21.60 0.79 2.98
C GLU A 31 -22.27 0.49 4.34
N TRP A 32 -21.69 -0.40 5.14
CA TRP A 32 -22.25 -0.75 6.44
C TRP A 32 -21.96 0.30 7.51
N PHE A 33 -20.71 0.70 7.67
CA PHE A 33 -20.26 1.58 8.77
C PHE A 33 -20.34 3.07 8.41
N GLY A 34 -20.54 3.40 7.14
CA GLY A 34 -20.40 4.74 6.63
C GLY A 34 -18.94 5.11 6.31
N PRO A 35 -18.69 6.36 5.89
CA PRO A 35 -17.36 6.82 5.45
C PRO A 35 -16.43 7.14 6.64
N VAL A 36 -16.28 6.20 7.57
CA VAL A 36 -15.51 6.36 8.81
C VAL A 36 -14.14 5.68 8.78
N PHE A 37 -13.76 5.07 7.63
CA PHE A 37 -12.48 4.41 7.50
C PHE A 37 -11.36 5.38 7.17
N LEU A 38 -10.21 5.12 7.79
CA LEU A 38 -8.94 5.74 7.49
C LEU A 38 -7.91 4.62 7.31
N ASP A 39 -7.47 4.41 6.08
CA ASP A 39 -6.42 3.44 5.81
C ASP A 39 -5.07 4.11 5.91
N ALA A 40 -4.13 3.41 6.51
CA ALA A 40 -2.75 3.82 6.64
C ALA A 40 -1.82 2.75 6.06
N TYR A 41 -0.91 3.16 5.19
CA TYR A 41 0.17 2.33 4.69
C TYR A 41 1.51 2.85 5.24
N GLY A 42 2.37 1.93 5.59
CA GLY A 42 3.70 2.20 6.10
C GLY A 42 4.32 0.97 6.76
N ALA A 43 5.35 1.19 7.54
CA ALA A 43 6.05 0.12 8.25
C ALA A 43 6.42 0.56 9.66
N SER A 44 6.68 -0.42 10.54
CA SER A 44 7.06 -0.14 11.94
C SER A 44 8.31 0.74 12.05
N GLU A 45 9.19 0.65 11.05
CA GLU A 45 10.46 1.36 10.97
C GLU A 45 10.30 2.87 10.73
N VAL A 46 9.21 3.29 10.07
CA VAL A 46 9.02 4.68 9.65
C VAL A 46 7.65 5.25 10.05
N GLY A 47 6.74 4.40 10.50
CA GLY A 47 5.35 4.79 10.74
C GLY A 47 4.54 4.86 9.44
N THR A 48 3.53 5.73 9.44
CA THR A 48 2.62 5.90 8.29
C THR A 48 3.26 6.77 7.20
N THR A 49 3.35 6.23 5.99
CA THR A 49 3.87 6.94 4.81
C THR A 49 2.78 7.39 3.86
N CYS A 50 1.66 6.64 3.75
CA CYS A 50 0.48 7.05 2.98
C CYS A 50 -0.80 6.90 3.81
N MET A 51 -1.80 7.72 3.48
CA MET A 51 -3.14 7.64 4.08
C MET A 51 -4.22 7.89 3.04
N ILE A 52 -5.40 7.26 3.27
CA ILE A 52 -6.59 7.48 2.44
C ILE A 52 -7.86 7.44 3.30
N THR A 53 -8.77 8.37 3.04
CA THR A 53 -10.11 8.40 3.63
C THR A 53 -11.05 7.45 2.89
N SER A 54 -12.20 7.13 3.48
CA SER A 54 -13.25 6.37 2.78
C SER A 54 -13.71 7.03 1.49
N GLU A 55 -13.85 8.35 1.50
CA GLU A 55 -14.35 9.12 0.34
C GLU A 55 -13.34 9.09 -0.81
N ASP A 56 -12.06 9.30 -0.52
CA ASP A 56 -11.00 9.21 -1.51
C ASP A 56 -10.84 7.78 -2.02
N TRP A 57 -10.95 6.78 -1.12
CA TRP A 57 -10.84 5.38 -1.48
C TRP A 57 -11.98 4.94 -2.43
N LEU A 58 -13.22 5.41 -2.23
CA LEU A 58 -14.33 5.11 -3.12
C LEU A 58 -14.12 5.65 -4.55
N ARG A 59 -13.35 6.74 -4.69
CA ARG A 59 -12.93 7.29 -5.99
C ARG A 59 -11.71 6.57 -6.57
N ASN A 60 -10.86 6.01 -5.69
CA ASN A 60 -9.61 5.34 -6.03
C ASN A 60 -9.54 3.95 -5.37
N PRO A 61 -10.43 3.00 -5.75
CA PRO A 61 -10.49 1.69 -5.11
C PRO A 61 -9.16 0.93 -5.24
N GLY A 62 -8.68 0.36 -4.13
CA GLY A 62 -7.41 -0.37 -4.07
C GLY A 62 -6.18 0.50 -3.80
N SER A 63 -6.31 1.83 -3.81
CA SER A 63 -5.22 2.72 -3.42
C SER A 63 -4.93 2.66 -1.92
N VAL A 64 -3.66 2.82 -1.56
CA VAL A 64 -3.19 3.05 -0.19
C VAL A 64 -3.16 4.54 0.17
N GLY A 65 -3.56 5.41 -0.76
CA GLY A 65 -3.68 6.84 -0.56
C GLY A 65 -2.51 7.64 -1.10
N LYS A 66 -2.40 8.86 -0.59
CA LYS A 66 -1.31 9.78 -0.92
C LYS A 66 -0.28 9.79 0.20
N ALA A 67 0.96 10.09 -0.16
CA ALA A 67 2.01 10.30 0.84
C ALA A 67 1.62 11.42 1.82
N VAL A 68 1.94 11.21 3.09
CA VAL A 68 1.70 12.19 4.15
C VAL A 68 3.02 12.77 4.65
N PRO A 69 3.05 14.07 5.02
CA PRO A 69 4.27 14.66 5.56
C PRO A 69 4.85 13.85 6.74
N PRO A 70 6.18 13.69 6.82
CA PRO A 70 7.20 14.38 6.02
C PRO A 70 7.57 13.69 4.71
N PHE A 71 6.79 12.69 4.26
CA PHE A 71 7.13 11.84 3.12
C PHE A 71 6.56 12.37 1.81
N THR A 72 7.31 12.13 0.72
CA THR A 72 6.85 12.27 -0.67
C THR A 72 7.06 10.92 -1.36
N ALA A 73 6.02 10.40 -2.04
CA ALA A 73 6.12 9.15 -2.79
C ALA A 73 6.72 9.39 -4.18
N ARG A 74 7.56 8.46 -4.61
CA ARG A 74 8.17 8.43 -5.95
C ARG A 74 8.10 7.02 -6.51
N ILE A 75 7.80 6.90 -7.80
CA ILE A 75 7.85 5.63 -8.53
C ILE A 75 9.05 5.69 -9.45
N LEU A 76 10.00 4.78 -9.26
CA LEU A 76 11.30 4.81 -9.94
C LEU A 76 11.51 3.57 -10.81
N ASP A 77 12.23 3.75 -11.91
CA ASP A 77 12.75 2.66 -12.74
C ASP A 77 13.99 1.98 -12.11
N ASN A 78 14.61 1.04 -12.83
CA ASN A 78 15.80 0.35 -12.36
C ASN A 78 17.05 1.23 -12.32
N ASP A 79 17.05 2.36 -13.03
CA ASP A 79 18.13 3.34 -13.06
C ASP A 79 17.89 4.51 -12.08
N ASN A 80 16.85 4.39 -11.23
CA ASN A 80 16.40 5.38 -10.24
C ASN A 80 15.87 6.69 -10.86
N ASN A 81 15.37 6.68 -12.09
CA ASN A 81 14.67 7.80 -12.69
C ASN A 81 13.17 7.75 -12.33
N ASP A 82 12.55 8.91 -12.15
CA ASP A 82 11.11 9.01 -11.93
C ASP A 82 10.33 8.53 -13.16
N LEU A 83 9.35 7.68 -12.92
CA LEU A 83 8.43 7.19 -13.93
C LEU A 83 7.19 8.11 -14.05
N PRO A 84 6.59 8.21 -15.23
CA PRO A 84 5.37 8.97 -15.42
C PRO A 84 4.19 8.31 -14.67
N ALA A 85 3.14 9.10 -14.44
CA ALA A 85 1.92 8.62 -13.80
C ALA A 85 1.37 7.36 -14.51
N ASN A 86 0.74 6.48 -13.75
CA ASN A 86 0.17 5.21 -14.19
C ASN A 86 1.20 4.20 -14.77
N THR A 87 2.48 4.42 -14.49
CA THR A 87 3.55 3.48 -14.86
C THR A 87 4.05 2.77 -13.61
N GLU A 88 4.14 1.44 -13.69
CA GLU A 88 4.59 0.60 -12.60
C GLU A 88 6.10 0.65 -12.43
N GLY A 89 6.56 0.72 -11.19
CA GLY A 89 7.96 0.72 -10.82
C GLY A 89 8.17 0.52 -9.32
N LYS A 90 9.38 0.71 -8.86
CA LYS A 90 9.72 0.61 -7.44
C LYS A 90 9.21 1.82 -6.67
N LEU A 91 8.47 1.56 -5.57
CA LEU A 91 8.02 2.62 -4.68
C LEU A 91 9.14 3.07 -3.75
N TYR A 92 9.45 4.34 -3.81
CA TYR A 92 10.35 5.03 -2.89
C TYR A 92 9.64 6.16 -2.18
N PHE A 93 10.12 6.47 -1.00
CA PHE A 93 9.71 7.65 -0.23
C PHE A 93 10.91 8.55 -0.01
N GLU A 94 10.70 9.86 -0.19
CA GLU A 94 11.63 10.89 0.22
C GLU A 94 11.15 11.47 1.55
N ASP A 95 11.98 11.32 2.60
CA ASP A 95 11.75 11.87 3.93
C ASP A 95 12.40 13.25 4.03
N ALA A 96 11.58 14.30 4.16
CA ALA A 96 12.05 15.68 4.29
C ALA A 96 12.94 15.89 5.53
N THR A 97 12.91 14.98 6.52
CA THR A 97 13.82 15.03 7.68
C THR A 97 15.20 14.42 7.38
N GLY A 98 15.35 13.74 6.26
CA GLY A 98 16.58 13.09 5.82
C GLY A 98 16.93 11.80 6.56
N ARG A 99 16.07 11.29 7.44
CA ARG A 99 16.35 10.06 8.23
C ARG A 99 16.10 8.77 7.45
N GLY A 100 14.91 8.65 6.85
CA GLY A 100 14.47 7.42 6.19
C GLY A 100 14.34 6.22 7.14
N VAL A 101 14.62 5.01 6.63
CA VAL A 101 14.52 3.72 7.35
C VAL A 101 15.81 3.42 8.12
N ILE A 102 15.67 3.01 9.37
CA ILE A 102 16.80 2.52 10.19
C ILE A 102 16.42 1.18 10.81
N TYR A 103 17.11 0.11 10.41
CA TYR A 103 16.99 -1.21 11.02
C TYR A 103 17.92 -1.32 12.24
N HIS A 104 17.37 -1.73 13.38
CA HIS A 104 18.13 -1.83 14.62
C HIS A 104 19.24 -2.87 14.50
N ASN A 105 20.48 -2.48 14.82
CA ASN A 105 21.68 -3.31 14.73
C ASN A 105 21.96 -3.93 13.34
N ASP A 106 21.39 -3.36 12.27
CA ASP A 106 21.61 -3.83 10.90
C ASP A 106 21.90 -2.64 9.97
N PRO A 107 23.13 -2.10 9.99
CA PRO A 107 23.50 -0.97 9.16
C PRO A 107 23.54 -1.30 7.67
N GLU A 108 23.83 -2.56 7.31
CA GLU A 108 23.88 -3.00 5.90
C GLU A 108 22.48 -3.00 5.30
N LYS A 109 21.51 -3.58 6.00
CA LYS A 109 20.10 -3.56 5.59
C LYS A 109 19.56 -2.12 5.54
N SER A 110 19.93 -1.29 6.51
CA SER A 110 19.55 0.12 6.51
C SER A 110 20.09 0.85 5.28
N ALA A 111 21.37 0.64 4.94
CA ALA A 111 21.97 1.22 3.75
C ALA A 111 21.35 0.71 2.46
N ALA A 112 21.06 -0.60 2.37
CA ALA A 112 20.44 -1.22 1.19
C ALA A 112 19.01 -0.72 0.90
N ALA A 113 18.31 -0.23 1.91
CA ALA A 113 16.96 0.35 1.74
C ALA A 113 17.00 1.75 1.12
N HIS A 114 18.17 2.41 1.01
CA HIS A 114 18.31 3.79 0.53
C HIS A 114 19.04 3.85 -0.81
N ILE A 115 18.62 4.78 -1.67
CA ILE A 115 19.35 5.17 -2.89
C ILE A 115 20.05 6.51 -2.74
N ALA A 116 19.62 7.32 -1.76
CA ALA A 116 20.22 8.60 -1.37
C ALA A 116 19.82 8.91 0.08
N PRO A 117 20.47 9.87 0.76
CA PRO A 117 20.07 10.30 2.10
C PRO A 117 18.58 10.68 2.15
N GLY A 118 17.81 9.99 3.02
CA GLY A 118 16.37 10.20 3.17
C GLY A 118 15.49 9.63 2.05
N VAL A 119 16.06 9.04 0.99
CA VAL A 119 15.28 8.40 -0.09
C VAL A 119 15.36 6.89 0.05
N PHE A 120 14.27 6.28 0.46
CA PHE A 120 14.23 4.87 0.85
C PHE A 120 13.02 4.13 0.27
N THR A 121 13.11 2.81 0.22
CA THR A 121 12.02 1.89 -0.13
C THR A 121 11.68 0.97 1.03
N LEU A 122 10.42 0.53 1.05
CA LEU A 122 9.95 -0.56 1.92
C LEU A 122 9.86 -1.90 1.16
N GLY A 123 10.22 -1.90 -0.14
CA GLY A 123 10.33 -3.09 -0.98
C GLY A 123 9.15 -3.36 -1.88
N GLU A 124 8.25 -2.41 -2.08
CA GLU A 124 7.06 -2.56 -2.92
C GLU A 124 7.29 -2.14 -4.37
N ILE A 125 6.54 -2.79 -5.26
CA ILE A 125 6.23 -2.37 -6.61
C ILE A 125 4.87 -1.66 -6.57
N ALA A 126 4.79 -0.51 -7.22
CA ALA A 126 3.59 0.31 -7.23
C ALA A 126 3.51 1.18 -8.48
N TYR A 127 2.35 1.77 -8.71
CA TYR A 127 2.21 2.92 -9.59
C TYR A 127 1.50 4.06 -8.85
N MET A 128 1.61 5.25 -9.37
CA MET A 128 0.94 6.44 -8.85
C MET A 128 0.13 7.09 -9.97
N ASN A 129 -1.13 7.43 -9.70
CA ASN A 129 -1.95 8.11 -10.72
C ASN A 129 -1.63 9.61 -10.79
N GLU A 130 -2.24 10.32 -11.75
CA GLU A 130 -2.05 11.76 -11.97
C GLU A 130 -2.43 12.62 -10.76
N GLU A 131 -3.32 12.13 -9.90
CA GLU A 131 -3.73 12.81 -8.69
C GLU A 131 -2.80 12.54 -7.49
N GLY A 132 -1.78 11.66 -7.64
CA GLY A 132 -0.82 11.30 -6.59
C GLY A 132 -1.28 10.19 -5.65
N PHE A 133 -2.34 9.44 -5.99
CA PHE A 133 -2.72 8.24 -5.26
C PHE A 133 -1.82 7.06 -5.64
N VAL A 134 -1.30 6.38 -4.63
CA VAL A 134 -0.41 5.22 -4.76
C VAL A 134 -1.20 3.92 -4.74
N PHE A 135 -0.88 3.02 -5.67
CA PHE A 135 -1.46 1.67 -5.78
C PHE A 135 -0.34 0.65 -5.71
N ILE A 136 -0.31 -0.16 -4.65
CA ILE A 136 0.68 -1.21 -4.48
C ILE A 136 0.24 -2.44 -5.28
N THR A 137 1.11 -2.91 -6.16
CA THR A 137 0.89 -4.11 -6.96
C THR A 137 1.37 -5.34 -6.21
N ASP A 138 2.65 -5.34 -5.78
CA ASP A 138 3.26 -6.46 -5.08
C ASP A 138 4.51 -6.03 -4.28
N ARG A 139 5.20 -6.99 -3.67
CA ARG A 139 6.55 -6.80 -3.15
C ARG A 139 7.58 -7.19 -4.19
N PHE A 140 8.66 -6.43 -4.26
CA PHE A 140 9.76 -6.73 -5.19
C PHE A 140 10.39 -8.11 -4.91
N SER A 141 10.42 -8.55 -3.63
CA SER A 141 10.95 -9.86 -3.22
C SER A 141 10.09 -11.04 -3.69
N ASP A 142 8.80 -10.82 -3.90
CA ASP A 142 7.83 -11.88 -4.16
C ASP A 142 7.56 -12.03 -5.68
N MET A 143 8.02 -11.05 -6.47
CA MET A 143 7.89 -11.06 -7.93
C MET A 143 8.68 -12.21 -8.55
N VAL A 144 8.02 -12.99 -9.40
CA VAL A 144 8.61 -14.08 -10.17
C VAL A 144 8.84 -13.63 -11.62
N VAL A 145 10.05 -13.81 -12.14
CA VAL A 145 10.33 -13.55 -13.56
C VAL A 145 10.29 -14.85 -14.34
N SER A 146 9.38 -14.97 -15.29
CA SER A 146 9.25 -16.15 -16.16
C SER A 146 9.21 -15.73 -17.62
N GLY A 147 10.18 -16.21 -18.41
CA GLY A 147 10.25 -15.90 -19.84
C GLY A 147 10.40 -14.40 -20.16
N GLY A 148 10.92 -13.59 -19.24
CA GLY A 148 11.05 -12.13 -19.38
C GLY A 148 9.79 -11.34 -19.00
N VAL A 149 8.78 -12.02 -18.44
CA VAL A 149 7.56 -11.41 -17.92
C VAL A 149 7.60 -11.40 -16.40
N ASN A 150 7.30 -10.26 -15.79
CA ASN A 150 7.12 -10.16 -14.36
C ASN A 150 5.74 -10.75 -13.99
N LEU A 151 5.75 -11.69 -13.06
CA LEU A 151 4.54 -12.31 -12.49
C LEU A 151 4.44 -11.88 -11.03
N TYR A 152 3.29 -11.37 -10.67
CA TYR A 152 3.01 -10.90 -9.31
C TYR A 152 2.07 -11.90 -8.62
N PRO A 153 2.54 -12.67 -7.60
CA PRO A 153 1.73 -13.65 -6.88
C PRO A 153 0.42 -13.08 -6.32
N ALA A 154 0.42 -11.81 -5.91
CA ALA A 154 -0.78 -11.14 -5.42
C ALA A 154 -1.94 -11.11 -6.43
N GLU A 155 -1.69 -11.16 -7.75
CA GLU A 155 -2.76 -11.18 -8.77
C GLU A 155 -3.59 -12.47 -8.72
N PRO A 156 -2.99 -13.68 -8.86
CA PRO A 156 -3.75 -14.92 -8.74
C PRO A 156 -4.33 -15.12 -7.33
N GLU A 157 -3.65 -14.72 -6.27
CA GLU A 157 -4.14 -14.79 -4.90
C GLU A 157 -5.46 -14.03 -4.72
N GLN A 158 -5.56 -12.82 -5.26
CA GLN A 158 -6.79 -12.01 -5.22
C GLN A 158 -7.97 -12.67 -5.94
N VAL A 159 -7.72 -13.48 -6.95
CA VAL A 159 -8.78 -14.24 -7.65
C VAL A 159 -9.14 -15.47 -6.86
N LEU A 160 -8.16 -16.21 -6.36
CA LEU A 160 -8.36 -17.47 -5.66
C LEU A 160 -9.09 -17.32 -4.33
N ILE A 161 -8.81 -16.24 -3.59
CA ILE A 161 -9.46 -15.98 -2.28
C ILE A 161 -10.99 -15.83 -2.37
N HIS A 162 -11.52 -15.48 -3.54
CA HIS A 162 -12.97 -15.40 -3.76
C HIS A 162 -13.63 -16.76 -4.03
N HIS A 163 -12.86 -17.85 -4.19
CA HIS A 163 -13.42 -19.16 -4.42
C HIS A 163 -13.98 -19.73 -3.11
N PRO A 164 -15.25 -20.22 -3.07
CA PRO A 164 -15.93 -20.64 -1.84
C PRO A 164 -15.25 -21.80 -1.07
N ALA A 165 -14.34 -22.54 -1.71
CA ALA A 165 -13.57 -23.61 -1.08
C ALA A 165 -12.17 -23.15 -0.63
N VAL A 166 -11.80 -21.89 -0.84
CA VAL A 166 -10.51 -21.32 -0.42
C VAL A 166 -10.75 -20.47 0.81
N LEU A 167 -10.08 -20.82 1.90
CA LEU A 167 -10.14 -20.07 3.16
C LEU A 167 -9.04 -19.01 3.23
N ASP A 168 -7.86 -19.35 2.71
CA ASP A 168 -6.69 -18.49 2.67
C ASP A 168 -5.79 -18.90 1.51
N VAL A 169 -4.96 -17.96 1.01
CA VAL A 169 -4.04 -18.17 -0.12
C VAL A 169 -2.81 -17.29 0.07
N ALA A 170 -1.63 -17.86 -0.19
CA ALA A 170 -0.33 -17.17 -0.11
C ALA A 170 0.66 -17.82 -1.10
#